data_80a2d88976c07d0d1c01955563f678cb
#
_entry.id   80a2d88976c07d0d1c01955563f678cb
#
_cell.length_a   1.000
_cell.length_b   1.000
_cell.length_c   1.000
_cell.angle_alpha   90.00
_cell.angle_beta   90.00
_cell.angle_gamma   90.00
#
_symmetry.space_group_name_H-M   'P 1'
#
loop_
_entity.id
_entity.type
_entity.pdbx_description
1 polymer ?
#
loop_
_entity_poly.entity_id
_entity_poly.type
_entity_poly.pdbx_seq_one_letter_code
_entity_poly.pdbx_strand_id
1 'polypeptide(L)'
;MKKLFVIALAALATLTASTQTFGRVNFNELVMLAPEMDTAREAIAASQKEAEETYSAMVEEYQGKLTQYQQKQATWTAAIRESKERELMEIQNRIQEFQQSISQELQQQQNQLTAPIQEKVSKAITDIAKAKGLTAVFDLSQALYLDETKVIDLTPDARKALNIPADRTIESLQAELQAQAEAAQAPAAK
;
A
#
# COMPACT_ATOMS: atom_id res chain seq x y z
N MET A 1 73.45 -8.49 -3.95
CA MET A 1 72.38 -8.24 -2.94
C MET A 1 71.37 -7.12 -3.30
N LYS A 2 71.53 -6.40 -4.43
CA LYS A 2 70.62 -5.33 -4.86
C LYS A 2 69.47 -5.78 -5.78
N LYS A 3 69.54 -7.01 -6.32
CA LYS A 3 68.52 -7.53 -7.27
C LYS A 3 67.38 -8.31 -6.60
N LEU A 4 67.50 -8.68 -5.32
CA LEU A 4 66.47 -9.38 -4.57
C LEU A 4 65.44 -8.44 -3.90
N PHE A 5 65.76 -7.16 -3.77
CA PHE A 5 64.86 -6.17 -3.17
C PHE A 5 63.75 -5.64 -4.11
N VAL A 6 63.95 -5.75 -5.42
CA VAL A 6 63.03 -5.27 -6.44
C VAL A 6 61.86 -6.23 -6.63
N ILE A 7 62.06 -7.52 -6.38
CA ILE A 7 60.99 -8.54 -6.52
C ILE A 7 60.04 -8.53 -5.34
N ALA A 8 60.50 -8.15 -4.14
CA ALA A 8 59.62 -8.05 -2.95
C ALA A 8 58.66 -6.84 -2.99
N LEU A 9 59.00 -5.78 -3.76
CA LEU A 9 58.13 -4.61 -3.86
C LEU A 9 57.03 -4.79 -4.92
N ALA A 10 57.19 -5.70 -5.87
CA ALA A 10 56.19 -6.00 -6.88
C ALA A 10 55.08 -6.95 -6.38
N ALA A 11 55.32 -7.70 -5.29
CA ALA A 11 54.33 -8.62 -4.71
C ALA A 11 53.32 -7.93 -3.76
N LEU A 12 53.55 -6.66 -3.38
CA LEU A 12 52.62 -5.94 -2.50
C LEU A 12 51.60 -5.06 -3.25
N ALA A 13 51.64 -5.05 -4.58
CA ALA A 13 50.73 -4.19 -5.39
C ALA A 13 49.44 -4.87 -5.85
N THR A 14 49.14 -6.09 -5.41
CA THR A 14 47.83 -6.69 -5.58
C THR A 14 46.97 -6.49 -4.33
N LEU A 15 46.91 -5.28 -3.81
CA LEU A 15 45.73 -4.84 -3.08
C LEU A 15 44.60 -4.81 -4.11
N THR A 16 43.86 -5.89 -4.20
CA THR A 16 42.56 -5.89 -4.88
C THR A 16 41.77 -4.75 -4.25
N ALA A 17 41.76 -3.60 -4.90
CA ALA A 17 40.76 -2.58 -4.61
C ALA A 17 39.43 -3.29 -4.78
N SER A 18 38.79 -3.65 -3.66
CA SER A 18 37.42 -4.11 -3.67
C SER A 18 36.64 -2.96 -4.29
N THR A 19 36.35 -3.05 -5.57
CA THR A 19 35.49 -2.07 -6.22
C THR A 19 34.13 -2.22 -5.56
N GLN A 20 33.79 -1.21 -4.78
CA GLN A 20 32.45 -1.15 -4.16
C GLN A 20 31.43 -1.19 -5.29
N THR A 21 30.65 -2.24 -5.31
CA THR A 21 29.62 -2.44 -6.33
C THR A 21 28.28 -2.07 -5.73
N PHE A 22 27.55 -1.21 -6.41
CA PHE A 22 26.26 -0.70 -5.97
C PHE A 22 25.16 -1.25 -6.87
N GLY A 23 23.98 -1.45 -6.28
CA GLY A 23 22.77 -1.79 -6.99
C GLY A 23 21.78 -0.65 -6.98
N ARG A 24 20.81 -0.72 -7.89
CA ARG A 24 19.61 0.10 -7.89
C ARG A 24 18.37 -0.78 -8.01
N VAL A 25 17.24 -0.27 -7.55
CA VAL A 25 15.95 -0.96 -7.64
C VAL A 25 14.81 0.07 -7.65
N ASN A 26 13.70 -0.27 -8.28
CA ASN A 26 12.45 0.46 -8.10
C ASN A 26 11.61 -0.28 -7.05
N PHE A 27 11.78 0.09 -5.77
CA PHE A 27 11.11 -0.59 -4.65
C PHE A 27 9.59 -0.47 -4.74
N ASN A 28 9.09 0.73 -5.01
CA ASN A 28 7.65 0.97 -5.10
C ASN A 28 7.00 0.16 -6.23
N GLU A 29 7.63 0.08 -7.39
CA GLU A 29 7.16 -0.75 -8.49
C GLU A 29 7.01 -2.21 -8.07
N LEU A 30 8.05 -2.78 -7.43
CA LEU A 30 8.04 -4.16 -6.97
C LEU A 30 6.93 -4.44 -5.97
N VAL A 31 6.70 -3.52 -5.02
CA VAL A 31 5.60 -3.63 -4.04
C VAL A 31 4.25 -3.56 -4.75
N MET A 32 4.06 -2.58 -5.63
CA MET A 32 2.79 -2.37 -6.33
C MET A 32 2.40 -3.52 -7.26
N LEU A 33 3.39 -4.16 -7.90
CA LEU A 33 3.18 -5.24 -8.86
C LEU A 33 3.27 -6.64 -8.24
N ALA A 34 3.62 -6.76 -6.95
CA ALA A 34 3.64 -8.05 -6.27
C ALA A 34 2.25 -8.70 -6.29
N PRO A 35 2.13 -10.02 -6.60
CA PRO A 35 0.85 -10.70 -6.66
C PRO A 35 0.02 -10.59 -5.38
N GLU A 36 0.67 -10.59 -4.22
CA GLU A 36 -0.01 -10.44 -2.92
C GLU A 36 -0.65 -9.06 -2.75
N MET A 37 -0.17 -8.04 -3.47
CA MET A 37 -0.75 -6.70 -3.42
C MET A 37 -2.15 -6.68 -4.06
N ASP A 38 -2.46 -7.56 -5.01
CA ASP A 38 -3.80 -7.67 -5.60
C ASP A 38 -4.80 -8.13 -4.54
N THR A 39 -4.48 -9.20 -3.82
CA THR A 39 -5.31 -9.70 -2.71
C THR A 39 -5.47 -8.63 -1.61
N ALA A 40 -4.40 -7.88 -1.31
CA ALA A 40 -4.49 -6.79 -0.35
C ALA A 40 -5.43 -5.65 -0.83
N ARG A 41 -5.36 -5.28 -2.12
CA ARG A 41 -6.27 -4.28 -2.70
C ARG A 41 -7.72 -4.73 -2.67
N GLU A 42 -7.99 -5.98 -3.03
CA GLU A 42 -9.34 -6.56 -2.98
C GLU A 42 -9.90 -6.54 -1.55
N ALA A 43 -9.09 -6.91 -0.56
CA ALA A 43 -9.51 -6.89 0.84
C ALA A 43 -9.78 -5.46 1.33
N ILE A 44 -8.92 -4.48 0.96
CA ILE A 44 -9.12 -3.07 1.30
C ILE A 44 -10.40 -2.53 0.64
N ALA A 45 -10.61 -2.83 -0.64
CA ALA A 45 -11.79 -2.38 -1.37
C ALA A 45 -13.09 -2.98 -0.79
N ALA A 46 -13.06 -4.26 -0.38
CA ALA A 46 -14.19 -4.90 0.29
C ALA A 46 -14.53 -4.23 1.61
N SER A 47 -13.52 -3.92 2.44
CA SER A 47 -13.74 -3.22 3.72
C SER A 47 -14.22 -1.78 3.54
N GLN A 48 -13.73 -1.07 2.52
CA GLN A 48 -14.24 0.26 2.19
C GLN A 48 -15.70 0.21 1.80
N LYS A 49 -16.10 -0.75 0.97
CA LYS A 49 -17.48 -0.95 0.56
C LYS A 49 -18.40 -1.28 1.76
N GLU A 50 -17.96 -2.18 2.64
CA GLU A 50 -18.71 -2.51 3.86
C GLU A 50 -18.89 -1.29 4.77
N ALA A 51 -17.86 -0.46 4.87
CA ALA A 51 -17.93 0.79 5.63
C ALA A 51 -18.93 1.79 5.02
N GLU A 52 -18.94 1.94 3.69
CA GLU A 52 -19.91 2.79 2.99
C GLU A 52 -21.34 2.28 3.16
N GLU A 53 -21.58 0.98 3.03
CA GLU A 53 -22.90 0.37 3.24
C GLU A 53 -23.37 0.59 4.68
N THR A 54 -22.50 0.39 5.66
CA THR A 54 -22.81 0.62 7.07
C THR A 54 -23.14 2.08 7.35
N TYR A 55 -22.33 3.01 6.83
CA TYR A 55 -22.60 4.44 6.96
C TYR A 55 -23.93 4.85 6.32
N SER A 56 -24.18 4.36 5.11
CA SER A 56 -25.45 4.63 4.39
C SER A 56 -26.65 4.15 5.17
N ALA A 57 -26.61 2.93 5.73
CA ALA A 57 -27.68 2.38 6.55
C ALA A 57 -27.95 3.22 7.83
N MET A 58 -26.89 3.72 8.49
CA MET A 58 -27.03 4.60 9.64
C MET A 58 -27.69 5.94 9.27
N VAL A 59 -27.31 6.51 8.12
CA VAL A 59 -27.91 7.77 7.61
C VAL A 59 -29.37 7.56 7.24
N GLU A 60 -29.71 6.46 6.58
CA GLU A 60 -31.10 6.11 6.25
C GLU A 60 -31.94 5.91 7.51
N GLU A 61 -31.41 5.24 8.53
CA GLU A 61 -32.10 5.10 9.85
C GLU A 61 -32.39 6.46 10.46
N TYR A 62 -31.37 7.36 10.47
CA TYR A 62 -31.54 8.71 11.00
C TYR A 62 -32.64 9.48 10.25
N GLN A 63 -32.57 9.48 8.92
CA GLN A 63 -33.55 10.20 8.08
C GLN A 63 -34.98 9.67 8.25
N GLY A 64 -35.14 8.35 8.31
CA GLY A 64 -36.42 7.71 8.53
C GLY A 64 -37.03 8.11 9.88
N LYS A 65 -36.23 8.09 10.96
CA LYS A 65 -36.69 8.50 12.30
C LYS A 65 -36.93 10.00 12.39
N LEU A 66 -36.13 10.84 11.73
CA LEU A 66 -36.35 12.29 11.67
C LEU A 66 -37.65 12.62 10.95
N THR A 67 -37.93 11.97 9.83
CA THR A 67 -39.17 12.12 9.08
C THR A 67 -40.39 11.71 9.96
N GLN A 68 -40.30 10.59 10.67
CA GLN A 68 -41.32 10.14 11.58
C GLN A 68 -41.54 11.14 12.74
N TYR A 69 -40.45 11.69 13.29
CA TYR A 69 -40.51 12.71 14.33
C TYR A 69 -41.26 13.95 13.83
N GLN A 70 -40.86 14.48 12.66
CA GLN A 70 -41.48 15.67 12.06
C GLN A 70 -42.98 15.50 11.81
N GLN A 71 -43.42 14.32 11.38
CA GLN A 71 -44.81 14.04 11.08
C GLN A 71 -45.71 13.86 12.33
N LYS A 72 -45.14 13.31 13.42
CA LYS A 72 -45.93 12.86 14.58
C LYS A 72 -45.71 13.68 15.84
N GLN A 73 -44.69 14.56 15.92
CA GLN A 73 -44.34 15.30 17.12
C GLN A 73 -45.52 16.07 17.75
N ALA A 74 -46.43 16.60 16.91
CA ALA A 74 -47.59 17.36 17.37
C ALA A 74 -48.63 16.49 18.12
N THR A 75 -48.64 15.18 17.87
CA THR A 75 -49.58 14.22 18.48
C THR A 75 -49.04 13.52 19.71
N TRP A 76 -47.73 13.64 19.96
CA TRP A 76 -47.05 12.95 21.05
C TRP A 76 -47.09 13.73 22.37
N THR A 77 -47.06 12.99 23.45
CA THR A 77 -46.82 13.56 24.77
C THR A 77 -45.41 14.12 24.89
N ALA A 78 -45.17 15.02 25.83
CA ALA A 78 -43.86 15.58 26.10
C ALA A 78 -42.80 14.48 26.35
N ALA A 79 -43.14 13.46 27.11
CA ALA A 79 -42.26 12.34 27.43
C ALA A 79 -41.90 11.51 26.17
N ILE A 80 -42.85 11.29 25.27
CA ILE A 80 -42.58 10.58 23.99
C ILE A 80 -41.67 11.43 23.09
N ARG A 81 -41.90 12.72 22.97
CA ARG A 81 -41.06 13.62 22.18
C ARG A 81 -39.64 13.61 22.68
N GLU A 82 -39.42 13.79 23.98
CA GLU A 82 -38.12 13.76 24.61
C GLU A 82 -37.37 12.43 24.35
N SER A 83 -38.10 11.31 24.42
CA SER A 83 -37.52 10.00 24.11
C SER A 83 -37.07 9.89 22.64
N LYS A 84 -37.88 10.45 21.72
CA LYS A 84 -37.55 10.43 20.28
C LYS A 84 -36.42 11.39 19.92
N GLU A 85 -36.30 12.51 20.57
CA GLU A 85 -35.20 13.45 20.46
C GLU A 85 -33.88 12.81 20.93
N ARG A 86 -33.89 12.09 22.05
CA ARG A 86 -32.71 11.33 22.50
C ARG A 86 -32.32 10.25 21.50
N GLU A 87 -33.27 9.51 20.97
CA GLU A 87 -33.00 8.48 19.93
C GLU A 87 -32.31 9.09 18.68
N LEU A 88 -32.79 10.26 18.22
CA LEU A 88 -32.16 10.96 17.11
C LEU A 88 -30.72 11.41 17.44
N MET A 89 -30.48 11.95 18.64
CA MET A 89 -29.16 12.34 19.09
C MET A 89 -28.22 11.14 19.22
N GLU A 90 -28.69 10.01 19.71
CA GLU A 90 -27.90 8.78 19.82
C GLU A 90 -27.45 8.26 18.44
N ILE A 91 -28.34 8.28 17.44
CA ILE A 91 -28.00 7.87 16.08
C ILE A 91 -26.97 8.85 15.48
N GLN A 92 -27.16 10.16 15.68
CA GLN A 92 -26.23 11.17 15.19
C GLN A 92 -24.84 11.01 15.80
N ASN A 93 -24.76 10.73 17.10
CA ASN A 93 -23.50 10.45 17.77
C ASN A 93 -22.83 9.18 17.22
N ARG A 94 -23.61 8.08 17.03
CA ARG A 94 -23.09 6.85 16.42
C ARG A 94 -22.51 7.09 15.02
N ILE A 95 -23.16 7.92 14.19
CA ILE A 95 -22.67 8.27 12.86
C ILE A 95 -21.31 9.01 12.97
N GLN A 96 -21.19 9.95 13.89
CA GLN A 96 -19.95 10.70 14.10
C GLN A 96 -18.83 9.80 14.63
N GLU A 97 -19.11 8.94 15.60
CA GLU A 97 -18.16 7.98 16.15
C GLU A 97 -17.70 6.99 15.08
N PHE A 98 -18.61 6.48 14.26
CA PHE A 98 -18.30 5.59 13.15
C PHE A 98 -17.37 6.27 12.13
N GLN A 99 -17.64 7.51 11.72
CA GLN A 99 -16.80 8.26 10.80
C GLN A 99 -15.36 8.46 11.32
N GLN A 100 -15.22 8.65 12.64
CA GLN A 100 -13.90 8.81 13.26
C GLN A 100 -13.14 7.48 13.36
N SER A 101 -13.80 6.41 13.80
CA SER A 101 -13.18 5.10 14.00
C SER A 101 -12.83 4.44 12.67
N ILE A 102 -13.73 4.46 11.69
CA ILE A 102 -13.56 3.74 10.44
C ILE A 102 -12.32 4.19 9.64
N SER A 103 -12.02 5.50 9.68
CA SER A 103 -10.82 6.02 8.99
C SER A 103 -9.53 5.43 9.58
N GLN A 104 -9.48 5.28 10.90
CA GLN A 104 -8.34 4.69 11.58
C GLN A 104 -8.25 3.17 11.33
N GLU A 105 -9.39 2.49 11.37
CA GLU A 105 -9.47 1.05 11.11
C GLU A 105 -9.02 0.70 9.70
N LEU A 106 -9.51 1.42 8.69
CA LEU A 106 -9.10 1.22 7.29
C LEU A 106 -7.60 1.51 7.09
N GLN A 107 -7.06 2.56 7.72
CA GLN A 107 -5.63 2.83 7.67
C GLN A 107 -4.80 1.74 8.34
N GLN A 108 -5.24 1.25 9.50
CA GLN A 108 -4.58 0.16 10.21
C GLN A 108 -4.62 -1.13 9.39
N GLN A 109 -5.76 -1.47 8.81
CA GLN A 109 -5.92 -2.63 7.94
C GLN A 109 -5.00 -2.54 6.71
N GLN A 110 -4.96 -1.37 6.06
CA GLN A 110 -4.05 -1.14 4.94
C GLN A 110 -2.59 -1.41 5.34
N ASN A 111 -2.15 -0.87 6.48
CA ASN A 111 -0.80 -1.08 6.97
C ASN A 111 -0.53 -2.56 7.28
N GLN A 112 -1.49 -3.27 7.91
CA GLN A 112 -1.36 -4.70 8.22
C GLN A 112 -1.25 -5.57 6.97
N LEU A 113 -1.96 -5.22 5.90
CA LEU A 113 -1.94 -5.95 4.64
C LEU A 113 -0.70 -5.64 3.81
N THR A 114 -0.21 -4.40 3.84
CA THR A 114 0.91 -3.98 2.98
C THR A 114 2.28 -4.19 3.63
N ALA A 115 2.41 -4.12 4.95
CA ALA A 115 3.69 -4.28 5.64
C ALA A 115 4.39 -5.63 5.34
N PRO A 116 3.72 -6.79 5.39
CA PRO A 116 4.38 -8.06 5.07
C PRO A 116 4.82 -8.16 3.60
N ILE A 117 4.13 -7.47 2.69
CA ILE A 117 4.50 -7.41 1.27
C ILE A 117 5.78 -6.59 1.10
N GLN A 118 5.87 -5.44 1.76
CA GLN A 118 7.08 -4.60 1.77
C GLN A 118 8.28 -5.34 2.38
N GLU A 119 8.06 -6.10 3.45
CA GLU A 119 9.10 -6.92 4.07
C GLU A 119 9.59 -8.02 3.12
N LYS A 120 8.66 -8.71 2.44
CA LYS A 120 8.98 -9.73 1.43
C LYS A 120 9.82 -9.16 0.30
N VAL A 121 9.43 -7.99 -0.24
CA VAL A 121 10.16 -7.29 -1.29
C VAL A 121 11.56 -6.88 -0.82
N SER A 122 11.65 -6.28 0.37
CA SER A 122 12.93 -5.88 0.98
C SER A 122 13.86 -7.08 1.19
N LYS A 123 13.31 -8.20 1.64
CA LYS A 123 14.06 -9.44 1.81
C LYS A 123 14.58 -9.98 0.48
N ALA A 124 13.75 -10.02 -0.55
CA ALA A 124 14.16 -10.48 -1.89
C ALA A 124 15.30 -9.63 -2.45
N ILE A 125 15.21 -8.30 -2.34
CA ILE A 125 16.27 -7.38 -2.77
C ILE A 125 17.56 -7.63 -1.97
N THR A 126 17.44 -7.78 -0.66
CA THR A 126 18.60 -8.04 0.22
C THR A 126 19.30 -9.35 -0.14
N ASP A 127 18.55 -10.41 -0.38
CA ASP A 127 19.12 -11.72 -0.73
C ASP A 127 19.82 -11.68 -2.09
N ILE A 128 19.26 -10.98 -3.08
CA ILE A 128 19.89 -10.75 -4.39
C ILE A 128 21.17 -9.91 -4.25
N ALA A 129 21.11 -8.84 -3.46
CA ALA A 129 22.26 -7.97 -3.22
C ALA A 129 23.42 -8.73 -2.59
N LYS A 130 23.15 -9.55 -1.58
CA LYS A 130 24.15 -10.43 -0.94
C LYS A 130 24.73 -11.44 -1.91
N ALA A 131 23.90 -12.09 -2.72
CA ALA A 131 24.34 -13.07 -3.71
C ALA A 131 25.25 -12.45 -4.79
N LYS A 132 25.04 -11.18 -5.12
CA LYS A 132 25.85 -10.41 -6.07
C LYS A 132 27.05 -9.70 -5.42
N GLY A 133 27.22 -9.78 -4.11
CA GLY A 133 28.32 -9.13 -3.38
C GLY A 133 28.24 -7.60 -3.41
N LEU A 134 27.04 -7.04 -3.46
CA LEU A 134 26.85 -5.59 -3.50
C LEU A 134 27.11 -4.95 -2.13
N THR A 135 27.68 -3.76 -2.14
CA THR A 135 27.93 -2.96 -0.93
C THR A 135 26.68 -2.24 -0.46
N ALA A 136 25.87 -1.73 -1.39
CA ALA A 136 24.58 -1.09 -1.10
C ALA A 136 23.65 -1.17 -2.31
N VAL A 137 22.35 -1.02 -2.04
CA VAL A 137 21.29 -0.88 -3.05
C VAL A 137 20.52 0.41 -2.79
N PHE A 138 20.32 1.19 -3.84
CA PHE A 138 19.59 2.44 -3.80
C PHE A 138 18.20 2.29 -4.41
N ASP A 139 17.19 2.89 -3.78
CA ASP A 139 15.89 3.03 -4.37
C ASP A 139 15.89 4.21 -5.36
N LEU A 140 15.47 3.94 -6.59
CA LEU A 140 15.39 4.96 -7.64
C LEU A 140 14.46 6.12 -7.28
N SER A 141 13.41 5.87 -6.48
CA SER A 141 12.45 6.90 -6.07
C SER A 141 13.04 7.95 -5.11
N GLN A 142 14.17 7.62 -4.45
CA GLN A 142 14.81 8.49 -3.45
C GLN A 142 16.15 9.07 -3.93
N ALA A 143 16.66 8.64 -5.09
CA ALA A 143 17.91 9.11 -5.60
C ALA A 143 17.74 10.40 -6.40
N LEU A 144 18.38 11.50 -5.97
CA LEU A 144 18.40 12.75 -6.74
C LEU A 144 19.23 12.61 -8.05
N TYR A 145 20.28 11.83 -8.01
CA TYR A 145 21.14 11.49 -9.14
C TYR A 145 21.75 10.13 -8.93
N LEU A 146 21.76 9.33 -9.96
CA LEU A 146 22.40 8.03 -10.01
C LEU A 146 22.98 7.81 -11.41
N ASP A 147 24.27 7.53 -11.53
CA ASP A 147 24.89 7.12 -12.79
C ASP A 147 24.52 5.64 -13.06
N GLU A 148 23.48 5.45 -13.86
CA GLU A 148 22.94 4.12 -14.16
C GLU A 148 23.95 3.17 -14.81
N THR A 149 25.02 3.72 -15.42
CA THR A 149 26.08 2.91 -16.06
C THR A 149 27.03 2.28 -15.03
N LYS A 150 27.01 2.78 -13.77
CA LYS A 150 27.91 2.35 -12.68
C LYS A 150 27.22 1.52 -11.60
N VAL A 151 25.93 1.26 -11.74
CA VAL A 151 25.14 0.49 -10.78
C VAL A 151 24.44 -0.67 -11.47
N ILE A 152 24.23 -1.75 -10.73
CA ILE A 152 23.53 -2.94 -11.24
C ILE A 152 22.04 -2.78 -10.98
N ASP A 153 21.22 -2.91 -12.03
CA ASP A 153 19.77 -2.94 -11.88
C ASP A 153 19.32 -4.31 -11.34
N LEU A 154 18.74 -4.31 -10.14
CA LEU A 154 18.21 -5.51 -9.51
C LEU A 154 16.73 -5.74 -9.78
N THR A 155 16.03 -4.76 -10.38
CA THR A 155 14.57 -4.85 -10.62
C THR A 155 14.18 -6.12 -11.39
N PRO A 156 14.87 -6.52 -12.48
CA PRO A 156 14.50 -7.74 -13.20
C PRO A 156 14.65 -9.03 -12.38
N ASP A 157 15.72 -9.12 -11.58
CA ASP A 157 15.97 -10.28 -10.72
C ASP A 157 14.97 -10.32 -9.56
N ALA A 158 14.66 -9.16 -8.97
CA ALA A 158 13.66 -9.03 -7.90
C ALA A 158 12.26 -9.39 -8.42
N ARG A 159 11.87 -8.96 -9.63
CA ARG A 159 10.60 -9.36 -10.26
C ARG A 159 10.47 -10.88 -10.38
N LYS A 160 11.53 -11.56 -10.80
CA LYS A 160 11.56 -13.04 -10.86
C LYS A 160 11.42 -13.66 -9.48
N ALA A 161 12.16 -13.18 -8.49
CA ALA A 161 12.13 -13.70 -7.12
C ALA A 161 10.76 -13.51 -6.44
N LEU A 162 10.03 -12.46 -6.83
CA LEU A 162 8.69 -12.14 -6.34
C LEU A 162 7.56 -12.72 -7.20
N ASN A 163 7.88 -13.49 -8.24
CA ASN A 163 6.92 -14.05 -9.20
C ASN A 163 6.04 -12.99 -9.89
N ILE A 164 6.60 -11.80 -10.13
CA ILE A 164 5.91 -10.75 -10.87
C ILE A 164 5.98 -11.09 -12.37
N PRO A 165 4.84 -11.24 -13.08
CA PRO A 165 4.82 -11.53 -14.51
C PRO A 165 5.58 -10.48 -15.33
N ALA A 166 6.25 -10.92 -16.41
CA ALA A 166 7.10 -10.01 -17.20
C ALA A 166 6.28 -8.92 -17.92
N ASP A 167 5.06 -9.22 -18.29
CA ASP A 167 4.10 -8.34 -18.97
C ASP A 167 3.33 -7.42 -18.01
N ARG A 168 3.42 -7.68 -16.69
CA ARG A 168 2.78 -6.84 -15.68
C ARG A 168 3.58 -5.56 -15.46
N THR A 169 3.03 -4.43 -15.83
CA THR A 169 3.62 -3.08 -15.67
C THR A 169 2.74 -2.19 -14.83
N ILE A 170 3.27 -1.03 -14.42
CA ILE A 170 2.47 -0.01 -13.72
C ILE A 170 1.33 0.48 -14.62
N GLU A 171 1.57 0.63 -15.91
CA GLU A 171 0.57 1.04 -16.89
C GLU A 171 -0.55 0.00 -17.01
N SER A 172 -0.22 -1.30 -17.10
CA SER A 172 -1.23 -2.36 -17.14
C SER A 172 -2.06 -2.40 -15.86
N LEU A 173 -1.41 -2.25 -14.69
CA LEU A 173 -2.10 -2.18 -13.42
C LEU A 173 -3.04 -0.97 -13.33
N GLN A 174 -2.61 0.20 -13.78
CA GLN A 174 -3.46 1.40 -13.79
C GLN A 174 -4.69 1.22 -14.70
N ALA A 175 -4.51 0.60 -15.87
CA ALA A 175 -5.62 0.31 -16.76
C ALA A 175 -6.61 -0.69 -16.14
N GLU A 176 -6.12 -1.73 -15.45
CA GLU A 176 -6.96 -2.68 -14.72
C GLU A 176 -7.77 -2.00 -13.60
N LEU A 177 -7.12 -1.17 -12.78
CA LEU A 177 -7.78 -0.46 -11.69
C LEU A 177 -8.81 0.57 -12.20
N GLN A 178 -8.51 1.24 -13.31
CA GLN A 178 -9.47 2.15 -13.94
C GLN A 178 -10.69 1.39 -14.46
N ALA A 179 -10.50 0.27 -15.16
CA ALA A 179 -11.59 -0.55 -15.67
C ALA A 179 -12.47 -1.10 -14.53
N GLN A 180 -11.87 -1.49 -13.40
CA GLN A 180 -12.61 -1.93 -12.20
C GLN A 180 -13.43 -0.79 -11.60
N ALA A 181 -12.87 0.42 -11.51
CA ALA A 181 -13.57 1.58 -10.99
C ALA A 181 -14.76 1.99 -11.87
N GLU A 182 -14.60 1.94 -13.20
CA GLU A 182 -15.68 2.20 -14.15
C GLU A 182 -16.79 1.15 -14.05
N ALA A 183 -16.42 -0.13 -13.93
CA ALA A 183 -17.39 -1.22 -13.76
C ALA A 183 -18.18 -1.11 -12.45
N ALA A 184 -17.54 -0.66 -11.37
CA ALA A 184 -18.19 -0.43 -10.08
C ALA A 184 -19.17 0.75 -10.09
N GLN A 185 -18.96 1.74 -10.96
CA GLN A 185 -19.82 2.93 -11.10
C GLN A 185 -20.94 2.75 -12.16
N ALA A 186 -20.87 1.68 -12.97
CA ALA A 186 -21.89 1.43 -13.97
C ALA A 186 -23.25 1.14 -13.27
N PRO A 187 -24.34 1.86 -13.62
CA PRO A 187 -25.63 1.61 -13.04
C PRO A 187 -26.06 0.17 -13.35
N ALA A 188 -26.47 -0.58 -12.33
CA ALA A 188 -27.03 -1.92 -12.53
C ALA A 188 -28.15 -1.81 -13.58
N ALA A 189 -27.91 -2.41 -14.74
CA ALA A 189 -28.90 -2.49 -15.79
C ALA A 189 -30.15 -3.19 -15.23
N LYS A 190 -31.25 -2.44 -15.14
CA LYS A 190 -32.57 -2.96 -14.70
C LYS A 190 -33.16 -3.85 -15.75
#